data_007de514e1972443684814a75c866fa6
#
_entry.id   007de514e1972443684814a75c866fa6
#
_cell.length_a   1.000
_cell.length_b   1.000
_cell.length_c   1.000
_cell.angle_alpha   90.00
_cell.angle_beta   90.00
_cell.angle_gamma   90.00
#
_symmetry.space_group_name_H-M   'P 1'
#
loop_
_entity.id
_entity.type
_entity.pdbx_description
1 polymer ?
#
loop_
_entity_poly.entity_id
_entity_poly.type
_entity_poly.pdbx_seq_one_letter_code
_entity_poly.pdbx_strand_id
1 'polypeptide(L)'
;MKKADRIYYGGDYNPDQWDEATIAEDMRLFKKAGINLLTLPVFSWAKLEPDEGVYDFEWLDKIIDQIWANGIYVCLATPTTAQPAWLSTRYPEVLPVDIQGRKRTHGMRVFFCVNSLKYRERAAAIAEEFAKRYAHHPALAMWHVSNEYGTYCYCPTCQAKFRLWLRKRYGSVQELNNRWHTTFWGRILTSFEEVTLPTELNDDYRFNPAIQLDYMRFVTDSTAECFLNEYRVLKKYNPEIPIQTNMSGYIKKLDQSELTKNLDVVGWDNYPWPDDPPYFVAMKHDIMRGLKGGQSYVLTEQSPNQQNWQPYNRLKRPGEVRLLSYQAMAHGADTCLFFQMRQSIDGQEKFHG
;
A
#
# COMPACT_ATOMS: atom_id res chain seq x y z
N MET A 1 14.55 -3.38 12.76
CA MET A 1 14.69 -4.71 12.14
C MET A 1 15.94 -5.37 12.71
N LYS A 2 15.86 -6.62 13.15
CA LYS A 2 17.10 -7.41 13.22
C LYS A 2 17.74 -7.28 11.85
N LYS A 3 19.03 -6.95 11.80
CA LYS A 3 19.79 -6.82 10.56
C LYS A 3 19.49 -8.07 9.73
N ALA A 4 18.97 -7.93 8.52
CA ALA A 4 18.72 -9.09 7.66
C ALA A 4 20.07 -9.83 7.53
N ASP A 5 20.09 -11.11 7.83
CA ASP A 5 21.29 -11.94 7.72
C ASP A 5 21.58 -12.32 6.27
N ARG A 6 20.68 -11.93 5.36
CA ARG A 6 20.72 -12.25 3.93
C ARG A 6 19.97 -11.21 3.11
N ILE A 7 20.24 -11.17 1.82
CA ILE A 7 19.41 -10.47 0.84
C ILE A 7 18.20 -11.36 0.52
N TYR A 8 17.01 -10.80 0.65
CA TYR A 8 15.79 -11.47 0.21
C TYR A 8 15.57 -11.24 -1.29
N TYR A 9 15.32 -12.33 -2.00
CA TYR A 9 15.15 -12.36 -3.44
C TYR A 9 13.91 -13.16 -3.82
N GLY A 10 12.99 -12.56 -4.60
CA GLY A 10 11.74 -13.19 -4.99
C GLY A 10 10.73 -12.18 -5.51
N GLY A 11 9.50 -12.23 -5.04
CA GLY A 11 8.46 -11.28 -5.46
C GLY A 11 7.06 -11.70 -5.09
N ASP A 12 6.10 -10.95 -5.63
CA ASP A 12 4.68 -11.21 -5.43
C ASP A 12 4.28 -12.49 -6.15
N TYR A 13 3.60 -13.34 -5.42
CA TYR A 13 3.07 -14.59 -5.92
C TYR A 13 1.57 -14.70 -5.64
N ASN A 14 0.78 -14.94 -6.68
CA ASN A 14 -0.68 -15.02 -6.62
C ASN A 14 -1.15 -16.46 -6.90
N PRO A 15 -0.93 -17.41 -5.96
CA PRO A 15 -1.22 -18.83 -6.17
C PRO A 15 -2.71 -19.14 -6.32
N ASP A 16 -3.58 -18.22 -5.89
CA ASP A 16 -5.03 -18.31 -6.04
C ASP A 16 -5.52 -18.22 -7.51
N GLN A 17 -4.62 -17.84 -8.43
CA GLN A 17 -4.85 -17.78 -9.88
C GLN A 17 -4.47 -19.07 -10.61
N TRP A 18 -3.87 -20.06 -9.93
CA TRP A 18 -3.22 -21.20 -10.57
C TRP A 18 -3.73 -22.53 -10.03
N ASP A 19 -3.64 -23.58 -10.86
CA ASP A 19 -3.89 -24.95 -10.46
C ASP A 19 -2.70 -25.57 -9.69
N GLU A 20 -2.94 -26.71 -9.05
CA GLU A 20 -1.93 -27.40 -8.23
C GLU A 20 -0.69 -27.83 -9.06
N ALA A 21 -0.87 -28.21 -10.31
CA ALA A 21 0.24 -28.62 -11.18
C ALA A 21 1.15 -27.43 -11.51
N THR A 22 0.57 -26.27 -11.80
CA THR A 22 1.30 -25.03 -12.02
C THR A 22 2.04 -24.58 -10.75
N ILE A 23 1.39 -24.65 -9.59
CA ILE A 23 2.01 -24.30 -8.30
C ILE A 23 3.21 -25.22 -7.99
N ALA A 24 3.08 -26.53 -8.26
CA ALA A 24 4.19 -27.48 -8.05
C ALA A 24 5.39 -27.16 -8.95
N GLU A 25 5.14 -26.83 -10.23
CA GLU A 25 6.19 -26.40 -11.15
C GLU A 25 6.82 -25.06 -10.72
N ASP A 26 6.02 -24.11 -10.22
CA ASP A 26 6.54 -22.85 -9.70
C ASP A 26 7.49 -23.08 -8.52
N MET A 27 7.15 -23.94 -7.57
CA MET A 27 8.05 -24.27 -6.45
C MET A 27 9.37 -24.85 -6.94
N ARG A 28 9.34 -25.72 -7.96
CA ARG A 28 10.55 -26.26 -8.58
C ARG A 28 11.41 -25.18 -9.23
N LEU A 29 10.76 -24.24 -9.96
CA LEU A 29 11.43 -23.13 -10.62
C LEU A 29 11.99 -22.13 -9.62
N PHE A 30 11.25 -21.78 -8.57
CA PHE A 30 11.69 -20.87 -7.51
C PHE A 30 12.94 -21.40 -6.81
N LYS A 31 12.95 -22.69 -6.47
CA LYS A 31 14.13 -23.33 -5.90
C LYS A 31 15.34 -23.28 -6.85
N LYS A 32 15.12 -23.56 -8.15
CA LYS A 32 16.18 -23.49 -9.18
C LYS A 32 16.72 -22.07 -9.35
N ALA A 33 15.86 -21.05 -9.24
CA ALA A 33 16.22 -19.65 -9.37
C ALA A 33 16.85 -19.05 -8.08
N GLY A 34 16.87 -19.79 -6.97
CA GLY A 34 17.37 -19.30 -5.69
C GLY A 34 16.43 -18.32 -4.99
N ILE A 35 15.13 -18.37 -5.31
CA ILE A 35 14.11 -17.56 -4.64
C ILE A 35 14.06 -17.97 -3.17
N ASN A 36 14.04 -16.97 -2.28
CA ASN A 36 14.03 -17.20 -0.83
C ASN A 36 12.97 -16.38 -0.08
N LEU A 37 12.19 -15.53 -0.78
CA LEU A 37 11.05 -14.79 -0.21
C LEU A 37 9.94 -14.65 -1.25
N LEU A 38 8.70 -14.89 -0.84
CA LEU A 38 7.50 -14.63 -1.64
C LEU A 38 6.54 -13.73 -0.87
N THR A 39 5.98 -12.73 -1.54
CA THR A 39 4.90 -11.89 -1.00
C THR A 39 3.56 -12.47 -1.45
N LEU A 40 2.66 -12.74 -0.51
CA LEU A 40 1.30 -13.26 -0.75
C LEU A 40 0.39 -12.97 0.46
N PRO A 41 -0.91 -13.03 0.41
CA PRO A 41 -1.82 -12.96 -0.74
C PRO A 41 -2.40 -11.55 -0.87
N VAL A 42 -1.69 -10.63 -1.48
CA VAL A 42 -1.96 -9.17 -1.50
C VAL A 42 -3.40 -8.82 -1.90
N PHE A 43 -4.02 -9.60 -2.80
CA PHE A 43 -5.32 -9.25 -3.40
C PHE A 43 -6.46 -10.23 -3.08
N SER A 44 -6.22 -11.25 -2.26
CA SER A 44 -7.13 -12.39 -2.14
C SER A 44 -8.19 -12.24 -1.03
N TRP A 45 -8.58 -11.01 -0.65
CA TRP A 45 -9.56 -10.81 0.44
C TRP A 45 -10.88 -11.54 0.18
N ALA A 46 -11.44 -11.40 -1.03
CA ALA A 46 -12.71 -12.04 -1.37
C ALA A 46 -12.66 -13.58 -1.31
N LYS A 47 -11.50 -14.19 -1.54
CA LYS A 47 -11.31 -15.64 -1.42
C LYS A 47 -11.14 -16.08 0.02
N LEU A 48 -10.47 -15.26 0.84
CA LEU A 48 -10.21 -15.52 2.25
C LEU A 48 -11.42 -15.22 3.14
N GLU A 49 -12.27 -14.28 2.73
CA GLU A 49 -13.51 -13.90 3.41
C GLU A 49 -14.62 -13.76 2.35
N PRO A 50 -15.18 -14.91 1.86
CA PRO A 50 -16.20 -14.93 0.82
C PRO A 50 -17.52 -14.29 1.25
N ASP A 51 -17.80 -14.25 2.56
CA ASP A 51 -18.88 -13.50 3.17
C ASP A 51 -18.42 -12.93 4.51
N GLU A 52 -19.10 -11.92 5.03
CA GLU A 52 -18.72 -11.21 6.25
C GLU A 52 -18.57 -12.17 7.44
N GLY A 53 -17.36 -12.25 7.98
CA GLY A 53 -17.00 -13.12 9.11
C GLY A 53 -16.93 -14.61 8.78
N VAL A 54 -17.06 -14.99 7.51
CA VAL A 54 -16.87 -16.37 7.05
C VAL A 54 -15.49 -16.45 6.39
N TYR A 55 -14.59 -17.23 7.00
CA TYR A 55 -13.20 -17.28 6.58
C TYR A 55 -12.83 -18.64 5.98
N ASP A 56 -12.09 -18.63 4.87
CA ASP A 56 -11.47 -19.79 4.22
C ASP A 56 -9.96 -19.57 4.05
N PHE A 57 -9.20 -20.16 4.95
CA PHE A 57 -7.74 -20.08 4.95
C PHE A 57 -7.06 -21.40 4.53
N GLU A 58 -7.80 -22.49 4.33
CA GLU A 58 -7.21 -23.82 4.12
C GLU A 58 -6.29 -23.87 2.90
N TRP A 59 -6.65 -23.19 1.82
CA TRP A 59 -5.82 -23.11 0.63
C TRP A 59 -4.52 -22.33 0.88
N LEU A 60 -4.58 -21.27 1.69
CA LEU A 60 -3.41 -20.45 2.02
C LEU A 60 -2.49 -21.19 2.99
N ASP A 61 -3.04 -21.90 3.95
CA ASP A 61 -2.28 -22.76 4.88
C ASP A 61 -1.40 -23.74 4.08
N LYS A 62 -2.01 -24.48 3.13
CA LYS A 62 -1.31 -25.43 2.26
C LYS A 62 -0.20 -24.77 1.45
N ILE A 63 -0.45 -23.59 0.91
CA ILE A 63 0.53 -22.85 0.11
C ILE A 63 1.70 -22.39 0.98
N ILE A 64 1.47 -21.82 2.15
CA ILE A 64 2.53 -21.35 3.05
C ILE A 64 3.38 -22.54 3.54
N ASP A 65 2.78 -23.67 3.89
CA ASP A 65 3.49 -24.89 4.29
C ASP A 65 4.35 -25.41 3.14
N GLN A 66 3.83 -25.41 1.91
CA GLN A 66 4.56 -25.84 0.71
C GLN A 66 5.74 -24.90 0.41
N ILE A 67 5.57 -23.59 0.53
CA ILE A 67 6.63 -22.59 0.38
C ILE A 67 7.72 -22.85 1.41
N TRP A 68 7.34 -23.03 2.68
CA TRP A 68 8.29 -23.31 3.77
C TRP A 68 9.05 -24.61 3.59
N ALA A 69 8.37 -25.68 3.15
CA ALA A 69 9.00 -26.98 2.86
C ALA A 69 10.06 -26.89 1.76
N ASN A 70 9.99 -25.87 0.90
CA ASN A 70 11.01 -25.56 -0.11
C ASN A 70 12.11 -24.59 0.37
N GLY A 71 12.12 -24.23 1.65
CA GLY A 71 13.11 -23.33 2.27
C GLY A 71 12.93 -21.85 1.90
N ILE A 72 11.73 -21.46 1.49
CA ILE A 72 11.37 -20.10 1.09
C ILE A 72 10.60 -19.45 2.24
N TYR A 73 10.92 -18.19 2.56
CA TYR A 73 10.20 -17.37 3.52
C TYR A 73 9.00 -16.67 2.87
N VAL A 74 8.11 -16.13 3.70
CA VAL A 74 6.98 -15.32 3.24
C VAL A 74 7.01 -13.92 3.82
N CYS A 75 6.75 -12.93 2.97
CA CYS A 75 6.24 -11.62 3.32
C CYS A 75 4.73 -11.72 3.24
N LEU A 76 4.05 -11.82 4.39
CA LEU A 76 2.62 -12.09 4.39
C LEU A 76 1.82 -10.79 4.38
N ALA A 77 1.02 -10.60 3.33
CA ALA A 77 0.24 -9.39 3.15
C ALA A 77 -1.18 -9.53 3.73
N THR A 78 -1.65 -8.49 4.43
CA THR A 78 -3.09 -8.34 4.63
C THR A 78 -3.73 -7.93 3.30
N PRO A 79 -4.78 -8.61 2.82
CA PRO A 79 -5.30 -8.42 1.46
C PRO A 79 -6.23 -7.21 1.33
N THR A 80 -6.09 -6.25 2.24
CA THR A 80 -7.06 -5.18 2.48
C THR A 80 -7.09 -4.12 1.39
N THR A 81 -6.09 -4.10 0.51
CA THR A 81 -6.08 -3.25 -0.69
C THR A 81 -7.19 -3.61 -1.70
N ALA A 82 -7.64 -4.88 -1.71
CA ALA A 82 -8.62 -5.42 -2.65
C ALA A 82 -9.89 -5.85 -1.92
N GLN A 83 -10.66 -4.87 -1.43
CA GLN A 83 -11.89 -5.13 -0.68
C GLN A 83 -12.88 -5.97 -1.49
N PRO A 84 -13.57 -6.94 -0.86
CA PRO A 84 -14.53 -7.80 -1.54
C PRO A 84 -15.80 -7.05 -1.96
N ALA A 85 -16.47 -7.55 -2.99
CA ALA A 85 -17.68 -6.94 -3.52
C ALA A 85 -18.81 -6.86 -2.50
N TRP A 86 -18.94 -7.88 -1.64
CA TRP A 86 -19.97 -7.88 -0.58
C TRP A 86 -19.79 -6.70 0.39
N LEU A 87 -18.55 -6.32 0.71
CA LEU A 87 -18.28 -5.19 1.60
C LEU A 87 -18.74 -3.86 0.97
N SER A 88 -18.46 -3.66 -0.31
CA SER A 88 -18.89 -2.47 -1.04
C SER A 88 -20.40 -2.41 -1.26
N THR A 89 -21.06 -3.57 -1.40
CA THR A 89 -22.50 -3.67 -1.65
C THR A 89 -23.32 -3.47 -0.39
N ARG A 90 -22.90 -4.09 0.73
CA ARG A 90 -23.60 -3.98 2.02
C ARG A 90 -23.33 -2.66 2.71
N TYR A 91 -22.13 -2.12 2.55
CA TYR A 91 -21.63 -0.93 3.23
C TYR A 91 -21.10 0.10 2.23
N PRO A 92 -21.97 0.71 1.41
CA PRO A 92 -21.53 1.63 0.35
C PRO A 92 -20.73 2.84 0.86
N GLU A 93 -20.75 3.14 2.17
CA GLU A 93 -19.93 4.19 2.78
C GLU A 93 -18.43 3.85 2.83
N VAL A 94 -18.03 2.61 2.53
CA VAL A 94 -16.63 2.25 2.36
C VAL A 94 -16.03 2.81 1.08
N LEU A 95 -16.88 3.07 0.09
CA LEU A 95 -16.46 3.58 -1.21
C LEU A 95 -16.13 5.07 -1.16
N PRO A 96 -15.05 5.51 -1.81
CA PRO A 96 -14.65 6.90 -1.77
C PRO A 96 -15.53 7.78 -2.66
N VAL A 97 -15.53 9.07 -2.32
CA VAL A 97 -16.07 10.16 -3.16
C VAL A 97 -14.88 10.89 -3.78
N ASP A 98 -14.90 11.11 -5.07
CA ASP A 98 -13.83 11.81 -5.78
C ASP A 98 -13.93 13.35 -5.63
N ILE A 99 -12.95 14.06 -6.17
CA ILE A 99 -12.88 15.52 -6.09
C ILE A 99 -14.05 16.24 -6.80
N GLN A 100 -14.70 15.56 -7.77
CA GLN A 100 -15.90 16.04 -8.45
C GLN A 100 -17.19 15.74 -7.67
N GLY A 101 -17.09 15.17 -6.47
CA GLY A 101 -18.26 14.81 -5.65
C GLY A 101 -18.96 13.52 -6.08
N ARG A 102 -18.40 12.75 -7.01
CA ARG A 102 -18.99 11.51 -7.49
C ARG A 102 -18.59 10.36 -6.56
N LYS A 103 -19.57 9.63 -6.08
CA LYS A 103 -19.33 8.39 -5.35
C LYS A 103 -18.81 7.33 -6.31
N ARG A 104 -17.72 6.69 -5.95
CA ARG A 104 -17.15 5.59 -6.73
C ARG A 104 -17.96 4.32 -6.52
N THR A 105 -17.85 3.39 -7.47
CA THR A 105 -18.45 2.06 -7.40
C THR A 105 -17.36 1.01 -7.17
N HIS A 106 -17.76 -0.20 -6.81
CA HIS A 106 -16.84 -1.32 -6.73
C HIS A 106 -16.23 -1.64 -8.10
N GLY A 107 -14.98 -2.02 -8.17
CA GLY A 107 -14.37 -2.45 -9.44
C GLY A 107 -12.85 -2.49 -9.50
N MET A 108 -12.14 -1.70 -8.70
CA MET A 108 -10.68 -1.71 -8.67
C MET A 108 -10.14 -1.98 -7.27
N ARG A 109 -8.84 -2.18 -7.15
CA ARG A 109 -8.10 -2.19 -5.87
C ARG A 109 -7.85 -0.75 -5.37
N VAL A 110 -7.53 -0.59 -4.08
CA VAL A 110 -7.27 0.71 -3.42
C VAL A 110 -8.48 1.66 -3.53
N PHE A 111 -9.69 1.10 -3.54
CA PHE A 111 -10.94 1.84 -3.75
C PHE A 111 -11.80 1.90 -2.49
N PHE A 112 -11.20 2.38 -1.41
CA PHE A 112 -11.86 2.55 -0.13
C PHE A 112 -11.56 3.91 0.48
N CYS A 113 -12.47 4.38 1.32
CA CYS A 113 -12.23 5.56 2.15
C CYS A 113 -11.42 5.15 3.39
N VAL A 114 -10.18 5.62 3.51
CA VAL A 114 -9.31 5.37 4.68
C VAL A 114 -9.93 5.80 6.01
N ASN A 115 -10.96 6.65 5.96
CA ASN A 115 -11.71 7.13 7.11
C ASN A 115 -13.00 6.36 7.40
N SER A 116 -13.39 5.39 6.57
CA SER A 116 -14.57 4.55 6.81
C SER A 116 -14.35 3.67 8.03
N LEU A 117 -15.25 3.77 9.00
CA LEU A 117 -15.19 2.94 10.21
C LEU A 117 -15.45 1.47 9.87
N LYS A 118 -16.40 1.19 8.98
CA LYS A 118 -16.72 -0.19 8.57
C LYS A 118 -15.55 -0.85 7.82
N TYR A 119 -14.88 -0.11 6.92
CA TYR A 119 -13.68 -0.62 6.27
C TYR A 119 -12.59 -0.98 7.30
N ARG A 120 -12.29 -0.06 8.23
CA ARG A 120 -11.28 -0.29 9.27
C ARG A 120 -11.64 -1.46 10.19
N GLU A 121 -12.92 -1.60 10.54
CA GLU A 121 -13.43 -2.73 11.33
C GLU A 121 -13.13 -4.06 10.63
N ARG A 122 -13.50 -4.17 9.34
CA ARG A 122 -13.29 -5.41 8.57
C ARG A 122 -11.82 -5.68 8.27
N ALA A 123 -11.04 -4.63 7.96
CA ALA A 123 -9.59 -4.75 7.77
C ALA A 123 -8.88 -5.24 9.06
N ALA A 124 -9.26 -4.73 10.22
CA ALA A 124 -8.73 -5.21 11.50
C ALA A 124 -9.15 -6.67 11.77
N ALA A 125 -10.38 -7.05 11.44
CA ALA A 125 -10.89 -8.40 11.66
C ALA A 125 -10.12 -9.44 10.83
N ILE A 126 -9.92 -9.18 9.53
CA ILE A 126 -9.14 -10.12 8.70
C ILE A 126 -7.65 -10.11 9.11
N ALA A 127 -7.08 -8.97 9.46
CA ALA A 127 -5.71 -8.90 9.97
C ALA A 127 -5.55 -9.72 11.28
N GLU A 128 -6.57 -9.76 12.12
CA GLU A 128 -6.56 -10.59 13.33
C GLU A 128 -6.58 -12.08 13.00
N GLU A 129 -7.35 -12.51 12.00
CA GLU A 129 -7.35 -13.91 11.55
C GLU A 129 -5.98 -14.32 10.97
N PHE A 130 -5.33 -13.45 10.21
CA PHE A 130 -3.94 -13.65 9.77
C PHE A 130 -2.97 -13.77 10.94
N ALA A 131 -3.08 -12.87 11.93
CA ALA A 131 -2.20 -12.87 13.08
C ALA A 131 -2.36 -14.14 13.94
N LYS A 132 -3.60 -14.58 14.20
CA LYS A 132 -3.88 -15.83 14.93
C LYS A 132 -3.23 -17.04 14.28
N ARG A 133 -3.26 -17.11 12.94
CA ARG A 133 -2.75 -18.27 12.19
C ARG A 133 -1.25 -18.22 12.00
N TYR A 134 -0.70 -17.07 11.62
CA TYR A 134 0.63 -17.01 11.02
C TYR A 134 1.66 -16.22 11.82
N ALA A 135 1.30 -15.52 12.90
CA ALA A 135 2.25 -14.70 13.65
C ALA A 135 3.46 -15.46 14.20
N HIS A 136 3.32 -16.77 14.38
CA HIS A 136 4.40 -17.64 14.86
C HIS A 136 4.80 -18.71 13.83
N HIS A 137 4.33 -18.59 12.59
CA HIS A 137 4.70 -19.53 11.54
C HIS A 137 6.17 -19.34 11.16
N PRO A 138 6.99 -20.41 11.06
CA PRO A 138 8.43 -20.30 10.85
C PRO A 138 8.81 -19.67 9.52
N ALA A 139 7.94 -19.74 8.50
CA ALA A 139 8.15 -19.09 7.21
C ALA A 139 8.02 -17.56 7.27
N LEU A 140 7.33 -17.00 8.27
CA LEU A 140 7.03 -15.57 8.31
C LEU A 140 8.27 -14.72 8.56
N ALA A 141 8.70 -13.95 7.56
CA ALA A 141 9.82 -13.03 7.65
C ALA A 141 9.38 -11.59 7.97
N MET A 142 8.26 -11.14 7.41
CA MET A 142 7.72 -9.80 7.61
C MET A 142 6.23 -9.76 7.26
N TRP A 143 5.53 -8.72 7.75
CA TRP A 143 4.18 -8.38 7.33
C TRP A 143 4.18 -7.26 6.31
N HIS A 144 3.25 -7.34 5.36
CA HIS A 144 2.91 -6.29 4.42
C HIS A 144 1.47 -5.86 4.67
N VAL A 145 1.22 -4.64 5.11
CA VAL A 145 -0.13 -4.16 5.41
C VAL A 145 -0.72 -3.47 4.19
N SER A 146 -1.84 -4.01 3.68
CA SER A 146 -2.52 -3.48 2.50
C SER A 146 -1.60 -3.42 1.26
N ASN A 147 -1.74 -2.42 0.41
CA ASN A 147 -0.85 -2.18 -0.73
C ASN A 147 -1.09 -0.78 -1.30
N GLU A 148 -0.01 -0.04 -1.55
CA GLU A 148 0.00 1.22 -2.31
C GLU A 148 -1.08 2.24 -1.90
N TYR A 149 -1.15 2.59 -0.62
CA TYR A 149 -2.07 3.63 -0.16
C TYR A 149 -1.93 4.92 -0.99
N GLY A 150 -3.02 5.57 -1.32
CA GLY A 150 -2.98 6.81 -2.11
C GLY A 150 -4.36 7.37 -2.48
N THR A 151 -5.44 6.80 -1.93
CA THR A 151 -6.81 7.25 -2.21
C THR A 151 -7.16 8.53 -1.45
N TYR A 152 -7.56 9.55 -2.19
CA TYR A 152 -8.23 10.73 -1.65
C TYR A 152 -9.74 10.49 -1.62
N CYS A 153 -10.39 10.92 -0.55
CA CYS A 153 -11.84 10.73 -0.40
C CYS A 153 -12.49 12.00 0.15
N TYR A 154 -13.46 12.53 -0.55
CA TYR A 154 -14.17 13.77 -0.22
C TYR A 154 -15.59 13.49 0.31
N CYS A 155 -15.80 12.37 1.00
CA CYS A 155 -17.09 12.00 1.56
C CYS A 155 -17.43 12.78 2.85
N PRO A 156 -18.71 12.74 3.31
CA PRO A 156 -19.12 13.41 4.55
C PRO A 156 -18.31 13.00 5.78
N THR A 157 -17.88 11.74 5.89
CA THR A 157 -17.01 11.27 6.98
C THR A 157 -15.64 11.96 6.95
N CYS A 158 -15.05 12.12 5.77
CA CYS A 158 -13.81 12.86 5.61
C CYS A 158 -13.99 14.34 5.93
N GLN A 159 -15.11 14.95 5.54
CA GLN A 159 -15.46 16.32 5.89
C GLN A 159 -15.51 16.52 7.41
N ALA A 160 -16.22 15.66 8.12
CA ALA A 160 -16.35 15.76 9.58
C ALA A 160 -14.99 15.57 10.28
N LYS A 161 -14.22 14.54 9.87
CA LYS A 161 -12.88 14.28 10.43
C LYS A 161 -11.88 15.39 10.11
N PHE A 162 -11.95 16.02 8.94
CA PHE A 162 -11.08 17.13 8.58
C PHE A 162 -11.34 18.35 9.48
N ARG A 163 -12.60 18.67 9.79
CA ARG A 163 -12.96 19.74 10.75
C ARG A 163 -12.38 19.47 12.14
N LEU A 164 -12.47 18.22 12.62
CA LEU A 164 -11.87 17.83 13.91
C LEU A 164 -10.35 17.95 13.90
N TRP A 165 -9.72 17.54 12.81
CA TRP A 165 -8.27 17.64 12.60
C TRP A 165 -7.81 19.10 12.61
N LEU A 166 -8.55 19.99 11.94
CA LEU A 166 -8.28 21.44 11.94
C LEU A 166 -8.44 22.06 13.33
N ARG A 167 -9.47 21.66 14.09
CA ARG A 167 -9.64 22.10 15.49
C ARG A 167 -8.44 21.71 16.34
N LYS A 168 -7.98 20.48 16.22
CA LYS A 168 -6.79 20.00 16.94
C LYS A 168 -5.54 20.78 16.54
N ARG A 169 -5.41 21.12 15.26
CA ARG A 169 -4.22 21.78 14.70
C ARG A 169 -4.14 23.26 15.05
N TYR A 170 -5.25 23.98 14.97
CA TYR A 170 -5.29 25.43 15.07
C TYR A 170 -5.88 25.95 16.39
N GLY A 171 -6.61 25.15 17.12
CA GLY A 171 -7.23 25.51 18.38
C GLY A 171 -8.45 26.44 18.24
N SER A 172 -8.37 27.47 17.41
CA SER A 172 -9.46 28.43 17.17
C SER A 172 -9.67 28.72 15.70
N VAL A 173 -10.90 29.14 15.36
CA VAL A 173 -11.22 29.53 13.97
C VAL A 173 -10.49 30.84 13.58
N GLN A 174 -10.20 31.68 14.55
CA GLN A 174 -9.42 32.92 14.33
C GLN A 174 -8.00 32.57 13.86
N GLU A 175 -7.34 31.64 14.54
CA GLU A 175 -5.99 31.17 14.10
C GLU A 175 -6.04 30.50 12.74
N LEU A 176 -7.08 29.69 12.46
CA LEU A 176 -7.31 29.12 11.14
C LEU A 176 -7.41 30.20 10.06
N ASN A 177 -8.26 31.23 10.30
CA ASN A 177 -8.42 32.35 9.38
C ASN A 177 -7.10 33.08 9.12
N ASN A 178 -6.32 33.32 10.16
CA ASN A 178 -5.00 33.96 10.04
C ASN A 178 -4.05 33.14 9.18
N ARG A 179 -3.96 31.82 9.41
CA ARG A 179 -3.07 30.91 8.68
C ARG A 179 -3.50 30.70 7.23
N TRP A 180 -4.78 30.67 6.97
CA TRP A 180 -5.33 30.49 5.63
C TRP A 180 -5.50 31.77 4.84
N HIS A 181 -5.27 32.93 5.47
CA HIS A 181 -5.50 34.25 4.87
C HIS A 181 -6.90 34.40 4.29
N THR A 182 -7.91 34.00 5.04
CA THR A 182 -9.31 33.95 4.58
C THR A 182 -9.92 35.33 4.34
N THR A 183 -9.27 36.41 4.81
CA THR A 183 -9.63 37.80 4.45
C THR A 183 -9.54 38.09 2.97
N PHE A 184 -8.71 37.31 2.25
CA PHE A 184 -8.65 37.41 0.80
C PHE A 184 -9.98 36.97 0.17
N TRP A 185 -10.58 37.80 -0.62
CA TRP A 185 -11.93 37.66 -1.19
C TRP A 185 -13.05 37.57 -0.14
N GLY A 186 -12.81 38.02 1.09
CA GLY A 186 -13.85 38.05 2.14
C GLY A 186 -14.32 36.66 2.59
N ARG A 187 -13.48 35.61 2.50
CA ARG A 187 -13.82 34.23 2.87
C ARG A 187 -13.59 33.90 4.35
N ILE A 188 -13.83 34.87 5.23
CA ILE A 188 -13.63 34.73 6.67
C ILE A 188 -14.64 33.71 7.22
N LEU A 189 -14.14 32.75 7.98
CA LEU A 189 -14.93 31.74 8.66
C LEU A 189 -15.25 32.20 10.08
N THR A 190 -16.47 31.92 10.55
CA THR A 190 -16.90 32.19 11.92
C THR A 190 -16.88 30.96 12.80
N SER A 191 -16.88 29.77 12.17
CA SER A 191 -16.79 28.49 12.86
C SER A 191 -16.08 27.44 12.00
N PHE A 192 -15.58 26.37 12.63
CA PHE A 192 -15.03 25.22 11.90
C PHE A 192 -16.08 24.47 11.08
N GLU A 193 -17.36 24.62 11.39
CA GLU A 193 -18.45 23.98 10.68
C GLU A 193 -18.64 24.55 9.26
N GLU A 194 -18.16 25.75 9.01
CA GLU A 194 -18.19 26.41 7.70
C GLU A 194 -17.06 25.93 6.77
N VAL A 195 -16.08 25.19 7.29
CA VAL A 195 -15.03 24.62 6.48
C VAL A 195 -15.61 23.55 5.56
N THR A 196 -15.34 23.66 4.28
CA THR A 196 -15.65 22.66 3.25
C THR A 196 -14.38 22.02 2.72
N LEU A 197 -14.47 20.78 2.22
CA LEU A 197 -13.34 20.12 1.55
C LEU A 197 -12.99 20.84 0.26
N PRO A 198 -11.70 20.84 -0.17
CA PRO A 198 -11.28 21.45 -1.43
C PRO A 198 -11.69 20.56 -2.61
N THR A 199 -12.94 20.73 -3.06
CA THR A 199 -13.53 19.98 -4.19
C THR A 199 -13.80 20.90 -5.37
N GLU A 200 -13.89 20.34 -6.57
CA GLU A 200 -14.27 21.08 -7.78
C GLU A 200 -15.71 21.64 -7.70
N LEU A 201 -16.52 21.20 -6.73
CA LEU A 201 -17.87 21.71 -6.52
C LEU A 201 -17.90 23.11 -5.92
N ASN A 202 -16.85 23.53 -5.24
CA ASN A 202 -16.82 24.81 -4.52
C ASN A 202 -15.76 25.79 -5.01
N ASP A 203 -14.85 25.41 -5.88
CA ASP A 203 -13.78 26.32 -6.27
C ASP A 203 -13.11 26.01 -7.64
N ASP A 204 -13.78 25.60 -8.62
CA ASP A 204 -13.38 25.53 -10.04
C ASP A 204 -11.86 25.73 -10.29
N TYR A 205 -11.01 24.89 -9.71
CA TYR A 205 -9.52 24.88 -9.78
C TYR A 205 -8.77 26.01 -9.06
N ARG A 206 -9.45 26.92 -8.37
CA ARG A 206 -8.84 28.06 -7.67
C ARG A 206 -8.89 27.93 -6.17
N PHE A 207 -8.58 26.75 -5.66
CA PHE A 207 -8.57 26.51 -4.23
C PHE A 207 -7.60 27.46 -3.48
N ASN A 208 -7.99 27.83 -2.27
CA ASN A 208 -7.03 28.39 -1.34
C ASN A 208 -5.90 27.38 -1.10
N PRO A 209 -4.63 27.71 -1.42
CA PRO A 209 -3.52 26.76 -1.31
C PRO A 209 -3.34 26.20 0.10
N ALA A 210 -3.69 26.97 1.13
CA ALA A 210 -3.59 26.52 2.51
C ALA A 210 -4.59 25.39 2.83
N ILE A 211 -5.83 25.47 2.33
CA ILE A 211 -6.82 24.40 2.46
C ILE A 211 -6.33 23.13 1.77
N GLN A 212 -5.81 23.25 0.55
CA GLN A 212 -5.27 22.09 -0.17
C GLN A 212 -4.12 21.42 0.60
N LEU A 213 -3.18 22.23 1.07
CA LEU A 213 -2.03 21.73 1.80
C LEU A 213 -2.46 21.04 3.10
N ASP A 214 -3.39 21.62 3.84
CA ASP A 214 -3.90 21.01 5.07
C ASP A 214 -4.73 19.76 4.78
N TYR A 215 -5.46 19.74 3.67
CA TYR A 215 -6.17 18.53 3.28
C TYR A 215 -5.21 17.39 2.90
N MET A 216 -4.12 17.68 2.20
CA MET A 216 -3.07 16.70 1.91
C MET A 216 -2.42 16.15 3.19
N ARG A 217 -2.15 17.01 4.18
CA ARG A 217 -1.64 16.62 5.51
C ARG A 217 -2.65 15.73 6.25
N PHE A 218 -3.92 16.13 6.26
CA PHE A 218 -5.01 15.35 6.85
C PHE A 218 -5.13 13.97 6.18
N VAL A 219 -5.03 13.89 4.86
CA VAL A 219 -5.08 12.60 4.13
C VAL A 219 -3.89 11.73 4.52
N THR A 220 -2.69 12.30 4.67
CA THR A 220 -1.51 11.57 5.15
C THR A 220 -1.73 11.00 6.55
N ASP A 221 -2.18 11.83 7.50
CA ASP A 221 -2.47 11.40 8.87
C ASP A 221 -3.57 10.33 8.91
N SER A 222 -4.63 10.51 8.11
CA SER A 222 -5.73 9.54 7.99
C SER A 222 -5.26 8.20 7.41
N THR A 223 -4.34 8.23 6.46
CA THR A 223 -3.74 7.04 5.87
C THR A 223 -2.85 6.32 6.89
N ALA A 224 -2.03 7.07 7.62
CA ALA A 224 -1.23 6.52 8.71
C ALA A 224 -2.09 5.83 9.78
N GLU A 225 -3.21 6.45 10.18
CA GLU A 225 -4.16 5.85 11.12
C GLU A 225 -4.88 4.61 10.55
N CYS A 226 -5.11 4.57 9.24
CA CYS A 226 -5.66 3.39 8.58
C CYS A 226 -4.65 2.24 8.58
N PHE A 227 -3.39 2.50 8.28
CA PHE A 227 -2.30 1.54 8.39
C PHE A 227 -2.13 1.04 9.83
N LEU A 228 -2.08 1.95 10.80
CA LEU A 228 -1.93 1.63 12.22
C LEU A 228 -3.07 0.78 12.79
N ASN A 229 -4.25 0.82 12.17
CA ASN A 229 -5.37 -0.01 12.56
C ASN A 229 -5.07 -1.52 12.44
N GLU A 230 -4.44 -1.93 11.35
CA GLU A 230 -3.99 -3.32 11.13
C GLU A 230 -2.65 -3.61 11.84
N TYR A 231 -1.71 -2.67 11.80
CA TYR A 231 -0.41 -2.75 12.46
C TYR A 231 -0.53 -3.13 13.95
N ARG A 232 -1.42 -2.44 14.67
CA ARG A 232 -1.64 -2.70 16.11
C ARG A 232 -2.16 -4.11 16.36
N VAL A 233 -3.02 -4.62 15.49
CA VAL A 233 -3.52 -6.00 15.56
C VAL A 233 -2.39 -6.98 15.37
N LEU A 234 -1.61 -6.85 14.31
CA LEU A 234 -0.49 -7.76 14.02
C LEU A 234 0.57 -7.76 15.13
N LYS A 235 0.95 -6.58 15.63
CA LYS A 235 1.94 -6.42 16.71
C LYS A 235 1.49 -7.01 18.05
N LYS A 236 0.19 -7.09 18.30
CA LYS A 236 -0.34 -7.73 19.50
C LYS A 236 0.02 -9.22 19.58
N TYR A 237 0.10 -9.90 18.43
CA TYR A 237 0.37 -11.34 18.36
C TYR A 237 1.87 -11.66 18.28
N ASN A 238 2.64 -10.86 17.55
CA ASN A 238 4.10 -11.00 17.49
C ASN A 238 4.77 -9.64 17.26
N PRO A 239 5.26 -8.99 18.32
CA PRO A 239 5.89 -7.68 18.23
C PRO A 239 7.22 -7.66 17.48
N GLU A 240 7.91 -8.82 17.37
CA GLU A 240 9.24 -8.93 16.79
C GLU A 240 9.24 -8.90 15.24
N ILE A 241 8.15 -9.38 14.62
CA ILE A 241 8.05 -9.41 13.17
C ILE A 241 7.92 -7.98 12.63
N PRO A 242 8.80 -7.56 11.70
CA PRO A 242 8.72 -6.24 11.10
C PRO A 242 7.47 -6.10 10.21
N ILE A 243 6.89 -4.89 10.22
CA ILE A 243 5.70 -4.55 9.44
C ILE A 243 6.03 -3.38 8.53
N GLN A 244 5.67 -3.52 7.27
CA GLN A 244 5.79 -2.49 6.25
C GLN A 244 4.49 -2.34 5.44
N THR A 245 4.40 -1.29 4.66
CA THR A 245 3.54 -1.14 3.49
C THR A 245 4.37 -0.53 2.37
N ASN A 246 4.02 -0.81 1.13
CA ASN A 246 4.74 -0.26 -0.01
C ASN A 246 4.20 1.11 -0.42
N MET A 247 5.08 1.93 -0.94
CA MET A 247 4.75 3.19 -1.55
C MET A 247 4.93 3.06 -3.07
N SER A 248 3.88 3.35 -3.84
CA SER A 248 3.93 3.29 -5.30
C SER A 248 4.79 4.43 -5.87
N GLY A 249 6.10 4.28 -5.78
CA GLY A 249 7.07 5.25 -6.28
C GLY A 249 7.07 6.58 -5.52
N TYR A 250 7.63 7.61 -6.15
CA TYR A 250 7.64 8.98 -5.64
C TYR A 250 6.29 9.65 -5.92
N ILE A 251 5.38 9.61 -4.95
CA ILE A 251 4.04 10.15 -5.08
C ILE A 251 3.91 11.46 -4.31
N LYS A 252 3.44 12.51 -4.97
CA LYS A 252 3.10 13.79 -4.33
C LYS A 252 1.81 13.76 -3.50
N LYS A 253 1.06 12.65 -3.52
CA LYS A 253 -0.25 12.56 -2.86
C LYS A 253 -0.17 12.43 -1.35
N LEU A 254 0.88 11.81 -0.82
CA LEU A 254 1.09 11.60 0.61
C LEU A 254 2.46 12.16 1.01
N ASP A 255 2.54 12.69 2.22
CA ASP A 255 3.83 13.00 2.83
C ASP A 255 4.47 11.69 3.31
N GLN A 256 5.39 11.17 2.50
CA GLN A 256 6.04 9.90 2.78
C GLN A 256 6.89 9.98 4.05
N SER A 257 7.44 11.14 4.39
CA SER A 257 8.24 11.30 5.61
C SER A 257 7.40 11.17 6.87
N GLU A 258 6.14 11.65 6.84
CA GLU A 258 5.22 11.48 7.96
C GLU A 258 4.65 10.06 8.03
N LEU A 259 4.30 9.47 6.87
CA LEU A 259 3.76 8.11 6.82
C LEU A 259 4.78 7.09 7.35
N THR A 260 6.02 7.17 6.92
CA THR A 260 7.06 6.19 7.26
C THR A 260 7.49 6.20 8.73
N LYS A 261 7.18 7.25 9.50
CA LYS A 261 7.37 7.25 10.95
C LYS A 261 6.63 6.10 11.63
N ASN A 262 5.54 5.63 11.04
CA ASN A 262 4.67 4.58 11.58
C ASN A 262 5.05 3.16 11.13
N LEU A 263 5.98 3.01 10.20
CA LEU A 263 6.44 1.72 9.69
C LEU A 263 7.66 1.22 10.48
N ASP A 264 7.84 -0.10 10.58
CA ASP A 264 9.11 -0.66 11.10
C ASP A 264 10.23 -0.52 10.07
N VAL A 265 9.90 -0.71 8.79
CA VAL A 265 10.81 -0.60 7.65
C VAL A 265 10.08 0.04 6.46
N VAL A 266 10.80 0.81 5.66
CA VAL A 266 10.24 1.41 4.43
C VAL A 266 10.11 0.34 3.36
N GLY A 267 8.91 0.21 2.79
CA GLY A 267 8.65 -0.56 1.57
C GLY A 267 8.35 0.39 0.40
N TRP A 268 8.80 0.06 -0.81
CA TRP A 268 8.45 0.84 -1.97
C TRP A 268 8.61 0.08 -3.28
N ASP A 269 7.95 0.59 -4.36
CA ASP A 269 7.89 -0.02 -5.66
C ASP A 269 8.65 0.83 -6.67
N ASN A 270 9.58 0.20 -7.37
CA ASN A 270 10.42 0.88 -8.35
C ASN A 270 10.08 0.43 -9.77
N TYR A 271 9.28 1.24 -10.44
CA TYR A 271 8.90 1.06 -11.84
C TYR A 271 9.43 2.22 -12.68
N PRO A 272 10.73 2.24 -13.02
CA PRO A 272 11.28 3.32 -13.82
C PRO A 272 10.62 3.38 -15.19
N TRP A 273 10.40 4.59 -15.70
CA TRP A 273 9.99 4.79 -17.06
C TRP A 273 11.11 4.35 -18.01
N PRO A 274 10.79 3.91 -19.24
CA PRO A 274 11.81 3.43 -20.17
C PRO A 274 12.96 4.40 -20.43
N ASP A 275 12.69 5.71 -20.30
CA ASP A 275 13.64 6.78 -20.54
C ASP A 275 14.17 7.42 -19.24
N ASP A 276 13.81 6.88 -18.06
CA ASP A 276 14.35 7.34 -16.79
C ASP A 276 15.88 7.14 -16.76
N PRO A 277 16.67 8.18 -16.55
CA PRO A 277 18.12 7.99 -16.48
C PRO A 277 18.51 7.29 -15.19
N PRO A 278 19.61 6.50 -15.18
CA PRO A 278 20.01 5.72 -14.00
C PRO A 278 20.18 6.54 -12.72
N TYR A 279 20.65 7.79 -12.81
CA TYR A 279 20.81 8.66 -11.64
C TYR A 279 19.47 9.07 -11.02
N PHE A 280 18.39 9.13 -11.80
CA PHE A 280 17.07 9.44 -11.29
C PHE A 280 16.49 8.27 -10.51
N VAL A 281 16.74 7.05 -10.98
CA VAL A 281 16.40 5.81 -10.24
C VAL A 281 17.20 5.73 -8.94
N ALA A 282 18.51 6.01 -9.00
CA ALA A 282 19.38 6.08 -7.83
C ALA A 282 18.88 7.08 -6.76
N MET A 283 18.51 8.28 -7.20
CA MET A 283 17.93 9.30 -6.31
C MET A 283 16.67 8.80 -5.58
N LYS A 284 15.78 8.08 -6.29
CA LYS A 284 14.58 7.51 -5.66
C LYS A 284 14.94 6.51 -4.55
N HIS A 285 15.90 5.64 -4.77
CA HIS A 285 16.42 4.71 -3.78
C HIS A 285 17.01 5.44 -2.56
N ASP A 286 17.80 6.50 -2.78
CA ASP A 286 18.38 7.30 -1.70
C ASP A 286 17.30 8.05 -0.89
N ILE A 287 16.23 8.54 -1.55
CA ILE A 287 15.08 9.12 -0.85
C ILE A 287 14.49 8.07 0.11
N MET A 288 14.18 6.87 -0.38
CA MET A 288 13.57 5.82 0.45
C MET A 288 14.44 5.44 1.65
N ARG A 289 15.74 5.29 1.44
CA ARG A 289 16.70 5.08 2.52
C ARG A 289 16.73 6.25 3.52
N GLY A 290 16.65 7.48 3.03
CA GLY A 290 16.67 8.70 3.83
C GLY A 290 15.45 8.85 4.74
N LEU A 291 14.27 8.34 4.36
CA LEU A 291 13.03 8.44 5.13
C LEU A 291 13.11 7.85 6.56
N LYS A 292 14.01 6.90 6.80
CA LYS A 292 14.27 6.34 8.13
C LYS A 292 15.74 6.49 8.55
N GLY A 293 16.33 7.65 8.27
CA GLY A 293 17.66 8.00 8.79
C GLY A 293 18.78 7.09 8.31
N GLY A 294 18.69 6.55 7.10
CA GLY A 294 19.71 5.68 6.53
C GLY A 294 19.53 4.17 6.84
N GLN A 295 18.41 3.80 7.49
CA GLN A 295 18.06 2.38 7.64
C GLN A 295 17.88 1.74 6.25
N SER A 296 18.24 0.46 6.13
CA SER A 296 17.90 -0.32 4.94
C SER A 296 16.37 -0.37 4.69
N TYR A 297 16.00 -0.53 3.44
CA TYR A 297 14.61 -0.55 3.01
C TYR A 297 14.27 -1.82 2.22
N VAL A 298 12.99 -2.09 2.07
CA VAL A 298 12.44 -3.20 1.28
C VAL A 298 12.08 -2.68 -0.10
N LEU A 299 12.75 -3.17 -1.16
CA LEU A 299 12.24 -3.05 -2.53
C LEU A 299 11.16 -4.12 -2.69
N THR A 300 9.90 -3.70 -2.55
CA THR A 300 8.75 -4.58 -2.55
C THR A 300 8.36 -5.03 -3.93
N GLU A 301 8.51 -4.14 -4.92
CA GLU A 301 8.16 -4.45 -6.29
C GLU A 301 9.13 -3.79 -7.28
N GLN A 302 9.47 -4.52 -8.30
CA GLN A 302 10.01 -4.01 -9.57
C GLN A 302 9.56 -4.93 -10.71
N SER A 303 9.47 -4.39 -11.92
CA SER A 303 9.09 -5.20 -13.07
C SER A 303 10.24 -6.09 -13.53
N PRO A 304 10.03 -7.42 -13.67
CA PRO A 304 11.01 -8.30 -14.28
C PRO A 304 11.18 -8.01 -15.79
N ASN A 305 10.12 -7.53 -16.45
CA ASN A 305 10.17 -7.23 -17.88
C ASN A 305 9.27 -6.07 -18.28
N GLN A 306 7.99 -6.30 -18.60
CA GLN A 306 7.05 -5.32 -19.14
C GLN A 306 6.21 -4.65 -18.05
N GLN A 307 5.61 -3.49 -18.38
CA GLN A 307 4.71 -2.70 -17.51
C GLN A 307 3.58 -2.16 -18.37
N ASN A 308 2.46 -2.89 -18.44
CA ASN A 308 1.36 -2.57 -19.36
C ASN A 308 0.62 -1.25 -19.09
N TRP A 309 0.81 -0.64 -17.93
CA TRP A 309 0.22 0.66 -17.56
C TRP A 309 1.12 1.87 -17.90
N GLN A 310 2.31 1.65 -18.46
CA GLN A 310 3.15 2.73 -18.99
C GLN A 310 2.69 3.11 -20.42
N PRO A 311 3.12 4.29 -20.95
CA PRO A 311 2.70 4.75 -22.29
C PRO A 311 2.97 3.75 -23.41
N TYR A 312 3.99 2.92 -23.25
CA TYR A 312 4.30 1.80 -24.14
C TYR A 312 5.03 0.69 -23.38
N ASN A 313 4.76 -0.53 -23.76
CA ASN A 313 5.43 -1.71 -23.20
C ASN A 313 6.79 -1.88 -23.88
N ARG A 314 7.86 -1.72 -23.12
CA ARG A 314 9.22 -1.98 -23.58
C ARG A 314 9.76 -3.24 -22.92
N LEU A 315 10.24 -4.16 -23.73
CA LEU A 315 11.01 -5.29 -23.22
C LEU A 315 12.34 -4.79 -22.64
N LYS A 316 12.70 -5.28 -21.47
CA LYS A 316 14.01 -4.99 -20.90
C LYS A 316 15.11 -5.72 -21.68
N ARG A 317 16.22 -5.02 -21.92
CA ARG A 317 17.40 -5.62 -22.56
C ARG A 317 18.09 -6.62 -21.63
N PRO A 318 18.81 -7.60 -22.16
CA PRO A 318 19.63 -8.48 -21.35
C PRO A 318 20.54 -7.70 -20.39
N GLY A 319 20.52 -8.04 -19.10
CA GLY A 319 21.29 -7.37 -18.05
C GLY A 319 20.58 -6.17 -17.39
N GLU A 320 19.53 -5.60 -17.96
CA GLU A 320 18.83 -4.44 -17.42
C GLU A 320 18.16 -4.73 -16.06
N VAL A 321 17.46 -5.86 -15.92
CA VAL A 321 16.86 -6.29 -14.64
C VAL A 321 17.95 -6.49 -13.58
N ARG A 322 19.05 -7.11 -13.97
CA ARG A 322 20.20 -7.32 -13.09
C ARG A 322 20.78 -5.98 -12.61
N LEU A 323 20.95 -5.01 -13.54
CA LEU A 323 21.44 -3.68 -13.20
C LEU A 323 20.53 -2.97 -12.19
N LEU A 324 19.21 -2.96 -12.41
CA LEU A 324 18.24 -2.34 -11.52
C LEU A 324 18.26 -2.98 -10.12
N SER A 325 18.34 -4.32 -10.08
CA SER A 325 18.41 -5.06 -8.81
C SER A 325 19.68 -4.75 -8.02
N TYR A 326 20.86 -4.75 -8.69
CA TYR A 326 22.11 -4.39 -8.04
C TYR A 326 22.17 -2.91 -7.64
N GLN A 327 21.57 -2.02 -8.41
CA GLN A 327 21.44 -0.62 -8.05
C GLN A 327 20.64 -0.45 -6.75
N ALA A 328 19.49 -1.11 -6.61
CA ALA A 328 18.70 -1.07 -5.39
C ALA A 328 19.52 -1.53 -4.17
N MET A 329 20.24 -2.66 -4.28
CA MET A 329 21.10 -3.18 -3.22
C MET A 329 22.26 -2.22 -2.90
N ALA A 330 22.90 -1.64 -3.91
CA ALA A 330 23.98 -0.67 -3.74
C ALA A 330 23.52 0.60 -2.99
N HIS A 331 22.23 0.96 -3.15
CA HIS A 331 21.61 2.07 -2.44
C HIS A 331 20.95 1.66 -1.10
N GLY A 332 21.12 0.40 -0.66
CA GLY A 332 20.77 -0.06 0.68
C GLY A 332 19.48 -0.85 0.82
N ALA A 333 18.97 -1.43 -0.27
CA ALA A 333 17.88 -2.39 -0.18
C ALA A 333 18.35 -3.72 0.42
N ASP A 334 17.57 -4.28 1.35
CA ASP A 334 17.77 -5.63 1.89
C ASP A 334 16.97 -6.69 1.09
N THR A 335 16.18 -6.25 0.13
CA THR A 335 15.35 -7.11 -0.72
C THR A 335 15.43 -6.71 -2.17
N CYS A 336 15.10 -7.67 -3.03
CA CYS A 336 14.93 -7.47 -4.45
C CYS A 336 13.73 -8.31 -4.89
N LEU A 337 12.54 -7.72 -4.81
CA LEU A 337 11.29 -8.40 -5.08
C LEU A 337 10.66 -7.88 -6.38
N PHE A 338 9.99 -8.78 -7.08
CA PHE A 338 9.39 -8.51 -8.39
C PHE A 338 7.87 -8.60 -8.33
N PHE A 339 7.21 -7.75 -9.07
CA PHE A 339 5.83 -7.95 -9.45
C PHE A 339 5.79 -8.37 -10.92
N GLN A 340 5.45 -9.66 -11.25
CA GLN A 340 5.19 -10.74 -10.33
C GLN A 340 5.96 -12.00 -10.73
N MET A 341 5.95 -13.01 -9.86
CA MET A 341 6.76 -14.22 -10.04
C MET A 341 6.26 -15.14 -11.17
N ARG A 342 4.97 -15.10 -11.47
CA ARG A 342 4.36 -15.72 -12.64
C ARG A 342 3.45 -14.71 -13.33
N GLN A 343 3.72 -14.42 -14.59
CA GLN A 343 2.91 -13.51 -15.39
C GLN A 343 1.48 -14.03 -15.52
N SER A 344 0.50 -13.14 -15.29
CA SER A 344 -0.92 -13.46 -15.44
C SER A 344 -1.25 -13.86 -16.89
N ILE A 345 -2.14 -14.83 -17.04
CA ILE A 345 -2.65 -15.24 -18.37
C ILE A 345 -3.62 -14.19 -18.91
N ASP A 346 -4.31 -13.50 -18.02
CA ASP A 346 -5.40 -12.58 -18.33
C ASP A 346 -5.52 -11.46 -17.27
N GLY A 347 -6.52 -10.58 -17.41
CA GLY A 347 -6.81 -9.49 -16.49
C GLY A 347 -6.13 -8.18 -16.82
N GLN A 348 -6.22 -7.24 -15.89
CA GLN A 348 -5.77 -5.85 -16.09
C GLN A 348 -4.26 -5.71 -16.27
N GLU A 349 -3.48 -6.61 -15.71
CA GLU A 349 -2.02 -6.59 -15.74
C GLU A 349 -1.41 -7.77 -16.51
N LYS A 350 -2.15 -8.26 -17.51
CA LYS A 350 -1.74 -9.38 -18.36
C LYS A 350 -0.32 -9.25 -18.95
N PHE A 351 0.08 -8.04 -19.29
CA PHE A 351 1.39 -7.75 -19.90
C PHE A 351 2.40 -7.18 -18.89
N HIS A 352 2.13 -7.35 -17.61
CA HIS A 352 3.05 -7.00 -16.54
C HIS A 352 3.75 -8.25 -16.02
N GLY A 353 5.09 -8.30 -16.11
CA GLY A 353 5.86 -9.46 -15.65
C GLY A 353 6.90 -9.96 -16.64
#